data_768add3570df99edb71e4b916803269e
#
_entry.id   768add3570df99edb71e4b916803269e
#
_cell.length_a   1.000
_cell.length_b   1.000
_cell.length_c   1.000
_cell.angle_alpha   90.00
_cell.angle_beta   90.00
_cell.angle_gamma   90.00
#
_symmetry.space_group_name_H-M   'P 1'
#
loop_
_entity.id
_entity.type
_entity.pdbx_description
1 polymer ?
#
loop_
_entity_poly.entity_id
_entity_poly.type
_entity_poly.pdbx_seq_one_letter_code
_entity_poly.pdbx_strand_id
1 'polypeptide(L)'
;MSGVAAIILAAGASRRMGSSKPMLPWDGGTLIDWELRQLQDSCAEEILIVIGNRSEAVRRSLGEAAKYTVFNQRWPQGRATSLATAARSLIERGVRPDVIVVQNVDQPTRADIVDHLVSELRSSGAEIVQPSYRGKSGHPVVLAGSLLEELAAVREETLGLRAVVDAHPPRIIEMDDAVVRLDLDTPDLLDEARQILGIRG
;
A
#
# COMPACT_ATOMS: atom_id res chain seq x y z
N MET A 1 16.75 1.44 16.39
CA MET A 1 15.76 0.34 16.33
C MET A 1 15.21 0.32 14.92
N SER A 2 15.23 -0.81 14.31
CA SER A 2 14.70 -1.04 12.98
C SER A 2 13.18 -1.19 13.11
N GLY A 3 12.43 -0.26 12.55
CA GLY A 3 10.98 -0.20 12.64
C GLY A 3 10.26 -0.67 11.37
N VAL A 4 8.94 -0.59 11.37
CA VAL A 4 8.09 -0.90 10.21
C VAL A 4 7.78 0.39 9.46
N ALA A 5 8.11 0.44 8.16
CA ALA A 5 7.67 1.51 7.28
C ALA A 5 6.53 1.01 6.37
N ALA A 6 5.44 1.77 6.31
CA ALA A 6 4.31 1.48 5.45
C ALA A 6 4.19 2.53 4.33
N ILE A 7 3.95 2.06 3.11
CA ILE A 7 3.85 2.87 1.89
C ILE A 7 2.46 2.70 1.30
N ILE A 8 1.68 3.78 1.19
CA ILE A 8 0.41 3.81 0.45
C ILE A 8 0.67 4.37 -0.95
N LEU A 9 0.39 3.60 -1.98
CA LEU A 9 0.49 4.02 -3.38
C LEU A 9 -0.85 4.61 -3.84
N ALA A 10 -0.94 5.95 -3.88
CA ALA A 10 -2.16 6.71 -4.17
C ALA A 10 -2.00 7.70 -5.34
N ALA A 11 -0.98 7.52 -6.20
CA ALA A 11 -0.64 8.47 -7.25
C ALA A 11 -1.41 8.29 -8.58
N GLY A 12 -2.17 7.19 -8.74
CA GLY A 12 -2.80 6.78 -9.99
C GLY A 12 -3.95 7.68 -10.45
N ALA A 13 -4.25 7.68 -11.75
CA ALA A 13 -5.29 8.52 -12.37
C ALA A 13 -6.73 7.96 -12.23
N SER A 14 -6.91 6.74 -11.75
CA SER A 14 -8.23 6.09 -11.53
C SER A 14 -9.18 6.16 -12.76
N ARG A 15 -8.66 6.00 -13.97
CA ARG A 15 -9.36 6.29 -15.25
C ARG A 15 -10.69 5.52 -15.40
N ARG A 16 -10.76 4.27 -14.91
CA ARG A 16 -11.95 3.40 -15.02
C ARG A 16 -13.09 3.78 -14.08
N MET A 17 -12.78 4.36 -12.94
CA MET A 17 -13.76 4.74 -11.92
C MET A 17 -14.41 6.12 -12.17
N GLY A 18 -13.88 6.94 -13.10
CA GLY A 18 -14.37 8.30 -13.33
C GLY A 18 -14.12 9.29 -12.17
N SER A 19 -13.71 8.78 -11.02
CA SER A 19 -13.37 9.53 -9.81
C SER A 19 -12.00 9.14 -9.27
N SER A 20 -11.39 10.03 -8.48
CA SER A 20 -10.11 9.76 -7.84
C SER A 20 -10.29 8.71 -6.75
N LYS A 21 -9.70 7.51 -6.88
CA LYS A 21 -9.84 6.42 -5.91
C LYS A 21 -9.49 6.85 -4.46
N PRO A 22 -8.38 7.58 -4.21
CA PRO A 22 -8.10 8.07 -2.87
C PRO A 22 -9.24 8.89 -2.23
N MET A 23 -10.04 9.56 -3.06
CA MET A 23 -11.11 10.46 -2.64
C MET A 23 -12.50 9.80 -2.62
N LEU A 24 -12.60 8.49 -2.83
CA LEU A 24 -13.87 7.78 -2.75
C LEU A 24 -14.45 7.91 -1.34
N PRO A 25 -15.76 8.21 -1.19
CA PRO A 25 -16.43 8.20 0.11
C PRO A 25 -16.30 6.82 0.76
N TRP A 26 -15.79 6.79 2.02
CA TRP A 26 -15.46 5.56 2.70
C TRP A 26 -15.51 5.75 4.21
N ASP A 27 -16.36 4.99 4.90
CA ASP A 27 -16.45 4.98 6.36
C ASP A 27 -16.51 6.38 7.03
N GLY A 28 -17.39 7.23 6.53
CA GLY A 28 -17.57 8.60 7.04
C GLY A 28 -16.45 9.60 6.67
N GLY A 29 -15.47 9.18 5.87
CA GLY A 29 -14.37 9.99 5.34
C GLY A 29 -14.06 9.65 3.89
N THR A 30 -12.79 9.59 3.54
CA THR A 30 -12.31 9.13 2.23
C THR A 30 -11.55 7.82 2.36
N LEU A 31 -11.38 7.12 1.24
CA LEU A 31 -10.61 5.87 1.20
C LEU A 31 -9.16 6.07 1.68
N ILE A 32 -8.52 7.19 1.35
CA ILE A 32 -7.17 7.48 1.82
C ILE A 32 -7.12 7.73 3.33
N ASP A 33 -8.18 8.31 3.92
CA ASP A 33 -8.26 8.49 5.38
C ASP A 33 -8.42 7.13 6.09
N TRP A 34 -9.17 6.20 5.49
CA TRP A 34 -9.29 4.83 5.99
C TRP A 34 -7.92 4.13 5.97
N GLU A 35 -7.26 4.09 4.82
CA GLU A 35 -5.96 3.43 4.68
C GLU A 35 -4.94 3.99 5.68
N LEU A 36 -4.90 5.31 5.82
CA LEU A 36 -4.00 5.95 6.79
C LEU A 36 -4.34 5.52 8.24
N ARG A 37 -5.62 5.51 8.63
CA ARG A 37 -6.04 5.07 9.97
C ARG A 37 -5.63 3.62 10.22
N GLN A 38 -5.89 2.71 9.27
CA GLN A 38 -5.51 1.31 9.42
C GLN A 38 -4.01 1.14 9.64
N LEU A 39 -3.17 1.90 8.93
CA LEU A 39 -1.72 1.85 9.15
C LEU A 39 -1.29 2.52 10.45
N GLN A 40 -1.97 3.58 10.89
CA GLN A 40 -1.70 4.21 12.20
C GLN A 40 -2.10 3.32 13.38
N ASP A 41 -3.13 2.49 13.22
CA ASP A 41 -3.61 1.53 14.20
C ASP A 41 -2.79 0.21 14.19
N SER A 42 -1.91 0.02 13.20
CA SER A 42 -1.02 -1.13 13.06
C SER A 42 0.35 -0.89 13.71
N CYS A 43 1.24 -1.88 13.59
CA CYS A 43 2.64 -1.76 14.04
C CYS A 43 3.52 -0.85 13.16
N ALA A 44 2.97 -0.11 12.19
CA ALA A 44 3.74 0.80 11.35
C ALA A 44 4.20 2.03 12.13
N GLU A 45 5.51 2.30 12.13
CA GLU A 45 6.13 3.44 12.83
C GLU A 45 6.37 4.63 11.88
N GLU A 46 6.66 4.34 10.62
CA GLU A 46 6.82 5.34 9.56
C GLU A 46 5.79 5.10 8.47
N ILE A 47 5.05 6.14 8.08
CA ILE A 47 4.03 6.04 7.02
C ILE A 47 4.36 7.04 5.91
N LEU A 48 4.32 6.58 4.66
CA LEU A 48 4.43 7.42 3.47
C LEU A 48 3.22 7.21 2.55
N ILE A 49 2.61 8.30 2.11
CA ILE A 49 1.53 8.31 1.13
C ILE A 49 2.07 8.90 -0.17
N VAL A 50 2.25 8.09 -1.19
CA VAL A 50 2.72 8.58 -2.50
C VAL A 50 1.54 9.09 -3.30
N ILE A 51 1.53 10.39 -3.56
CA ILE A 51 0.51 11.09 -4.33
C ILE A 51 1.01 11.55 -5.69
N GLY A 52 0.11 11.74 -6.65
CA GLY A 52 0.44 12.16 -8.00
C GLY A 52 -0.72 12.87 -8.65
N ASN A 53 -1.62 12.13 -9.31
CA ASN A 53 -2.83 12.71 -9.88
C ASN A 53 -3.68 13.38 -8.80
N ARG A 54 -4.17 14.61 -9.09
CA ARG A 54 -4.98 15.42 -8.16
C ARG A 54 -4.36 15.60 -6.77
N SER A 55 -3.04 15.67 -6.68
CA SER A 55 -2.28 15.73 -5.42
C SER A 55 -2.77 16.82 -4.47
N GLU A 56 -3.14 18.01 -4.98
CA GLU A 56 -3.67 19.10 -4.16
C GLU A 56 -5.03 18.78 -3.53
N ALA A 57 -5.90 18.03 -4.21
CA ALA A 57 -7.16 17.60 -3.65
C ALA A 57 -6.96 16.57 -2.54
N VAL A 58 -6.05 15.59 -2.76
CA VAL A 58 -5.70 14.59 -1.76
C VAL A 58 -5.08 15.25 -0.52
N ARG A 59 -4.14 16.18 -0.68
CA ARG A 59 -3.54 16.91 0.45
C ARG A 59 -4.56 17.69 1.25
N ARG A 60 -5.49 18.38 0.58
CA ARG A 60 -6.55 19.12 1.27
C ARG A 60 -7.49 18.21 2.07
N SER A 61 -7.81 17.05 1.54
CA SER A 61 -8.62 16.05 2.24
C SER A 61 -7.92 15.57 3.51
N LEU A 62 -6.63 15.24 3.41
CA LEU A 62 -5.83 14.75 4.52
C LEU A 62 -5.58 15.80 5.62
N GLY A 63 -5.71 17.11 5.33
CA GLY A 63 -5.48 18.16 6.30
C GLY A 63 -4.08 18.07 6.93
N GLU A 64 -3.99 17.94 8.25
CA GLU A 64 -2.71 17.80 8.97
C GLU A 64 -1.95 16.52 8.60
N ALA A 65 -2.66 15.48 8.19
CA ALA A 65 -2.05 14.22 7.74
C ALA A 65 -1.35 14.36 6.38
N ALA A 66 -1.49 15.49 5.67
CA ALA A 66 -0.73 15.77 4.45
C ALA A 66 0.80 15.73 4.67
N LYS A 67 1.27 15.84 5.92
CA LYS A 67 2.69 15.66 6.29
C LYS A 67 3.27 14.29 5.92
N TYR A 68 2.43 13.27 5.81
CA TYR A 68 2.83 11.93 5.40
C TYR A 68 2.99 11.80 3.87
N THR A 69 2.61 12.83 3.08
CA THR A 69 2.60 12.74 1.63
C THR A 69 3.96 13.00 0.99
N VAL A 70 4.27 12.21 -0.04
CA VAL A 70 5.40 12.40 -0.96
C VAL A 70 4.84 12.53 -2.37
N PHE A 71 5.23 13.59 -3.10
CA PHE A 71 4.74 13.82 -4.46
C PHE A 71 5.63 13.12 -5.49
N ASN A 72 5.03 12.27 -6.31
CA ASN A 72 5.70 11.65 -7.44
C ASN A 72 5.40 12.43 -8.72
N GLN A 73 6.35 13.22 -9.23
CA GLN A 73 6.22 13.94 -10.51
C GLN A 73 6.10 12.98 -11.71
N ARG A 74 6.64 11.78 -11.60
CA ARG A 74 6.66 10.76 -12.68
C ARG A 74 5.47 9.80 -12.63
N TRP A 75 4.43 10.09 -11.85
CA TRP A 75 3.25 9.23 -11.75
C TRP A 75 2.61 8.83 -13.10
N PRO A 76 2.65 9.67 -14.19
CA PRO A 76 2.09 9.27 -15.49
C PRO A 76 2.87 8.15 -16.18
N GLN A 77 4.12 7.90 -15.75
CA GLN A 77 5.01 6.87 -16.31
C GLN A 77 4.76 5.48 -15.71
N GLY A 78 3.87 5.35 -14.73
CA GLY A 78 3.49 4.06 -14.19
C GLY A 78 3.67 3.91 -12.69
N ARG A 79 3.13 2.80 -12.15
CA ARG A 79 3.05 2.51 -10.72
C ARG A 79 4.43 2.32 -10.07
N ALA A 80 5.38 1.73 -10.80
CA ALA A 80 6.74 1.49 -10.31
C ALA A 80 7.43 2.80 -9.89
N THR A 81 7.17 3.91 -10.61
CA THR A 81 7.76 5.22 -10.25
C THR A 81 7.30 5.70 -8.88
N SER A 82 6.09 5.36 -8.46
CA SER A 82 5.57 5.72 -7.14
C SER A 82 6.26 4.92 -6.03
N LEU A 83 6.44 3.61 -6.23
CA LEU A 83 7.17 2.77 -5.28
C LEU A 83 8.63 3.23 -5.13
N ALA A 84 9.32 3.47 -6.26
CA ALA A 84 10.69 4.00 -6.24
C ALA A 84 10.78 5.37 -5.55
N THR A 85 9.78 6.24 -5.72
CA THR A 85 9.72 7.55 -5.05
C THR A 85 9.63 7.38 -3.53
N ALA A 86 8.77 6.48 -3.04
CA ALA A 86 8.67 6.20 -1.61
C ALA A 86 9.97 5.64 -1.03
N ALA A 87 10.55 4.62 -1.67
CA ALA A 87 11.78 4.01 -1.20
C ALA A 87 12.95 5.02 -1.16
N ARG A 88 13.11 5.86 -2.19
CA ARG A 88 14.11 6.93 -2.21
C ARG A 88 13.87 7.94 -1.09
N SER A 89 12.61 8.33 -0.85
CA SER A 89 12.29 9.26 0.23
C SER A 89 12.69 8.71 1.61
N LEU A 90 12.48 7.42 1.86
CA LEU A 90 12.96 6.77 3.10
C LEU A 90 14.49 6.85 3.19
N ILE A 91 15.19 6.52 2.10
CA ILE A 91 16.66 6.55 2.03
C ILE A 91 17.20 7.96 2.30
N GLU A 92 16.67 8.97 1.61
CA GLU A 92 17.08 10.38 1.72
C GLU A 92 16.84 10.94 3.13
N ARG A 93 15.79 10.48 3.81
CA ARG A 93 15.47 10.84 5.20
C ARG A 93 16.29 10.05 6.23
N GLY A 94 17.15 9.14 5.80
CA GLY A 94 17.95 8.29 6.68
C GLY A 94 17.14 7.20 7.39
N VAL A 95 15.90 6.93 6.94
CA VAL A 95 15.05 5.87 7.48
C VAL A 95 15.46 4.53 6.88
N ARG A 96 15.80 3.57 7.73
CA ARG A 96 16.20 2.21 7.37
C ARG A 96 15.33 1.22 8.14
N PRO A 97 14.11 0.93 7.63
CA PRO A 97 13.21 0.00 8.30
C PRO A 97 13.74 -1.44 8.21
N ASP A 98 13.36 -2.29 9.15
CA ASP A 98 13.55 -3.75 9.05
C ASP A 98 12.42 -4.41 8.24
N VAL A 99 11.25 -3.77 8.17
CA VAL A 99 10.10 -4.25 7.41
C VAL A 99 9.48 -3.10 6.61
N ILE A 100 9.09 -3.40 5.37
CA ILE A 100 8.40 -2.47 4.46
C ILE A 100 7.06 -3.08 4.08
N VAL A 101 5.96 -2.37 4.37
CA VAL A 101 4.61 -2.71 3.93
C VAL A 101 4.26 -1.90 2.70
N VAL A 102 3.88 -2.56 1.61
CA VAL A 102 3.43 -1.89 0.37
C VAL A 102 1.95 -2.12 0.17
N GLN A 103 1.19 -1.04 0.24
CA GLN A 103 -0.26 -1.01 0.14
C GLN A 103 -0.72 -0.15 -1.04
N ASN A 104 -1.65 -0.64 -1.85
CA ASN A 104 -2.30 0.15 -2.88
C ASN A 104 -3.58 0.76 -2.30
N VAL A 105 -3.82 2.05 -2.53
CA VAL A 105 -5.01 2.73 -2.01
C VAL A 105 -6.34 2.13 -2.48
N ASP A 106 -6.35 1.42 -3.60
CA ASP A 106 -7.53 0.77 -4.17
C ASP A 106 -7.74 -0.67 -3.67
N GLN A 107 -6.94 -1.13 -2.73
CA GLN A 107 -6.99 -2.48 -2.15
C GLN A 107 -7.08 -2.36 -0.62
N PRO A 108 -8.23 -1.90 -0.08
CA PRO A 108 -8.36 -1.59 1.34
C PRO A 108 -7.98 -2.77 2.23
N THR A 109 -7.25 -2.45 3.32
CA THR A 109 -6.77 -3.42 4.30
C THR A 109 -7.23 -3.08 5.72
N ARG A 110 -6.83 -3.89 6.70
CA ARG A 110 -7.03 -3.66 8.13
C ARG A 110 -5.71 -3.79 8.90
N ALA A 111 -5.64 -3.11 10.04
CA ALA A 111 -4.48 -3.10 10.91
C ALA A 111 -4.04 -4.51 11.35
N ASP A 112 -5.00 -5.36 11.73
CA ASP A 112 -4.73 -6.75 12.16
C ASP A 112 -4.10 -7.61 11.05
N ILE A 113 -4.47 -7.39 9.79
CA ILE A 113 -3.87 -8.06 8.63
C ILE A 113 -2.40 -7.62 8.47
N VAL A 114 -2.15 -6.31 8.57
CA VAL A 114 -0.78 -5.75 8.49
C VAL A 114 0.10 -6.35 9.58
N ASP A 115 -0.37 -6.34 10.84
CA ASP A 115 0.36 -6.84 12.00
C ASP A 115 0.67 -8.33 11.87
N HIS A 116 -0.31 -9.11 11.41
CA HIS A 116 -0.12 -10.54 11.19
C HIS A 116 0.97 -10.80 10.14
N LEU A 117 0.92 -10.14 8.98
CA LEU A 117 1.90 -10.34 7.91
C LEU A 117 3.31 -9.87 8.32
N VAL A 118 3.43 -8.77 9.06
CA VAL A 118 4.71 -8.30 9.62
C VAL A 118 5.28 -9.33 10.60
N SER A 119 4.44 -9.90 11.47
CA SER A 119 4.84 -10.97 12.41
C SER A 119 5.32 -12.21 11.66
N GLU A 120 4.62 -12.62 10.59
CA GLU A 120 5.01 -13.74 9.74
C GLU A 120 6.36 -13.51 9.05
N LEU A 121 6.61 -12.31 8.54
CA LEU A 121 7.90 -11.98 7.95
C LEU A 121 9.03 -12.11 8.98
N ARG A 122 8.86 -11.51 10.15
CA ARG A 122 9.86 -11.51 11.21
C ARG A 122 10.16 -12.92 11.74
N SER A 123 9.15 -13.76 11.86
CA SER A 123 9.29 -15.11 12.41
C SER A 123 9.84 -16.13 11.42
N SER A 124 9.55 -15.96 10.12
CA SER A 124 9.91 -16.92 9.08
C SER A 124 11.31 -16.71 8.51
N GLY A 125 11.88 -15.50 8.62
CA GLY A 125 13.10 -15.11 7.93
C GLY A 125 12.94 -15.00 6.41
N ALA A 126 11.72 -15.00 5.88
CA ALA A 126 11.43 -14.77 4.47
C ALA A 126 11.76 -13.31 4.09
N GLU A 127 12.17 -13.07 2.85
CA GLU A 127 12.40 -11.71 2.36
C GLU A 127 11.09 -11.01 1.96
N ILE A 128 10.08 -11.79 1.54
CA ILE A 128 8.75 -11.28 1.18
C ILE A 128 7.68 -12.20 1.77
N VAL A 129 6.63 -11.58 2.32
CA VAL A 129 5.39 -12.25 2.74
C VAL A 129 4.22 -11.63 1.98
N GLN A 130 3.33 -12.47 1.47
CA GLN A 130 2.14 -12.05 0.76
C GLN A 130 0.93 -12.86 1.21
N PRO A 131 -0.21 -12.24 1.53
CA PRO A 131 -1.42 -12.97 1.87
C PRO A 131 -2.01 -13.63 0.63
N SER A 132 -2.79 -14.68 0.84
CA SER A 132 -3.66 -15.28 -0.17
C SER A 132 -5.03 -15.60 0.42
N TYR A 133 -6.03 -15.63 -0.44
CA TYR A 133 -7.37 -16.08 -0.12
C TYR A 133 -7.87 -16.99 -1.25
N ARG A 134 -8.28 -18.21 -0.90
CA ARG A 134 -8.71 -19.25 -1.85
C ARG A 134 -7.68 -19.47 -2.96
N GLY A 135 -6.40 -19.54 -2.57
CA GLY A 135 -5.28 -19.80 -3.48
C GLY A 135 -4.91 -18.64 -4.42
N LYS A 136 -5.47 -17.45 -4.21
CA LYS A 136 -5.14 -16.25 -5.01
C LYS A 136 -4.40 -15.24 -4.14
N SER A 137 -3.21 -14.82 -4.58
CA SER A 137 -2.40 -13.81 -3.90
C SER A 137 -3.13 -12.48 -3.73
N GLY A 138 -2.93 -11.84 -2.57
CA GLY A 138 -3.59 -10.61 -2.15
C GLY A 138 -2.62 -9.50 -1.73
N HIS A 139 -3.12 -8.56 -0.96
CA HIS A 139 -2.45 -7.38 -0.43
C HIS A 139 -2.71 -7.21 1.07
N PRO A 140 -1.86 -6.45 1.80
CA PRO A 140 -0.62 -5.82 1.36
C PRO A 140 0.51 -6.82 1.07
N VAL A 141 1.57 -6.34 0.41
CA VAL A 141 2.83 -7.08 0.29
C VAL A 141 3.80 -6.58 1.35
N VAL A 142 4.38 -7.49 2.12
CA VAL A 142 5.32 -7.16 3.20
C VAL A 142 6.71 -7.66 2.82
N LEU A 143 7.71 -6.77 2.87
CA LEU A 143 9.07 -7.03 2.43
C LEU A 143 10.07 -6.77 3.56
N ALA A 144 11.17 -7.51 3.55
CA ALA A 144 12.31 -7.22 4.41
C ALA A 144 12.96 -5.89 4.02
N GLY A 145 13.43 -5.14 5.02
CA GLY A 145 14.09 -3.85 4.81
C GLY A 145 15.36 -3.93 3.95
N SER A 146 16.00 -5.11 3.86
CA SER A 146 17.13 -5.37 2.95
C SER A 146 16.81 -5.08 1.49
N LEU A 147 15.52 -5.14 1.08
CA LEU A 147 15.06 -4.88 -0.27
C LEU A 147 14.83 -3.38 -0.57
N LEU A 148 15.07 -2.47 0.40
CA LEU A 148 14.79 -1.04 0.25
C LEU A 148 15.51 -0.41 -0.96
N GLU A 149 16.78 -0.74 -1.17
CA GLU A 149 17.57 -0.20 -2.29
C GLU A 149 17.08 -0.75 -3.64
N GLU A 150 16.65 -2.02 -3.66
CA GLU A 150 16.05 -2.62 -4.85
C GLU A 150 14.71 -1.96 -5.18
N LEU A 151 13.84 -1.70 -4.19
CA LEU A 151 12.61 -0.94 -4.37
C LEU A 151 12.86 0.48 -4.89
N ALA A 152 13.95 1.13 -4.47
CA ALA A 152 14.34 2.46 -4.97
C ALA A 152 14.79 2.44 -6.44
N ALA A 153 15.21 1.28 -6.95
CA ALA A 153 15.71 1.08 -8.31
C ALA A 153 14.64 0.55 -9.29
N VAL A 154 13.44 0.14 -8.81
CA VAL A 154 12.39 -0.41 -9.69
C VAL A 154 11.97 0.56 -10.79
N ARG A 155 11.62 0.01 -11.96
CA ARG A 155 11.15 0.74 -13.14
C ARG A 155 9.91 0.08 -13.72
N GLU A 156 9.10 0.84 -14.46
CA GLU A 156 7.89 0.29 -15.09
C GLU A 156 8.25 -0.75 -16.17
N GLU A 157 9.31 -0.53 -16.92
CA GLU A 157 9.80 -1.44 -17.96
C GLU A 157 10.22 -2.80 -17.39
N THR A 158 10.57 -2.87 -16.11
CA THR A 158 10.93 -4.09 -15.39
C THR A 158 9.80 -4.63 -14.51
N LEU A 159 8.53 -4.31 -14.80
CA LEU A 159 7.35 -4.77 -14.06
C LEU A 159 7.26 -4.30 -12.59
N GLY A 160 8.07 -3.31 -12.17
CA GLY A 160 8.00 -2.69 -10.84
C GLY A 160 8.12 -3.68 -9.68
N LEU A 161 7.18 -3.63 -8.72
CA LEU A 161 7.16 -4.52 -7.55
C LEU A 161 7.12 -6.00 -7.95
N ARG A 162 6.47 -6.33 -9.07
CA ARG A 162 6.36 -7.71 -9.53
C ARG A 162 7.73 -8.31 -9.82
N ALA A 163 8.66 -7.55 -10.41
CA ALA A 163 10.01 -8.05 -10.66
C ALA A 163 10.75 -8.40 -9.36
N VAL A 164 10.56 -7.59 -8.32
CA VAL A 164 11.13 -7.87 -7.00
C VAL A 164 10.53 -9.15 -6.42
N VAL A 165 9.20 -9.32 -6.50
CA VAL A 165 8.51 -10.53 -6.03
C VAL A 165 8.91 -11.77 -6.83
N ASP A 166 9.13 -11.65 -8.14
CA ASP A 166 9.57 -12.76 -8.99
C ASP A 166 11.05 -13.14 -8.69
N ALA A 167 11.90 -12.17 -8.31
CA ALA A 167 13.30 -12.41 -7.92
C ALA A 167 13.43 -12.98 -6.50
N HIS A 168 12.53 -12.62 -5.60
CA HIS A 168 12.47 -13.04 -4.19
C HIS A 168 11.13 -13.74 -3.92
N PRO A 169 10.98 -15.05 -4.23
CA PRO A 169 9.70 -15.74 -4.12
C PRO A 169 9.07 -15.58 -2.74
N PRO A 170 7.81 -15.07 -2.67
CA PRO A 170 7.18 -14.75 -1.40
C PRO A 170 6.78 -16.01 -0.64
N ARG A 171 6.89 -15.95 0.69
CA ARG A 171 6.14 -16.85 1.57
C ARG A 171 4.67 -16.46 1.51
N ILE A 172 3.83 -17.35 1.00
CA ILE A 172 2.39 -17.15 0.91
C ILE A 172 1.72 -17.54 2.22
N ILE A 173 0.89 -16.64 2.77
CA ILE A 173 0.09 -16.85 3.97
C ILE A 173 -1.38 -16.98 3.55
N GLU A 174 -1.90 -18.19 3.56
CA GLU A 174 -3.33 -18.40 3.27
C GLU A 174 -4.16 -17.88 4.45
N MET A 175 -5.11 -17.01 4.16
CA MET A 175 -5.99 -16.36 5.11
C MET A 175 -7.45 -16.70 4.77
N ASP A 176 -8.28 -16.94 5.79
CA ASP A 176 -9.72 -17.08 5.60
C ASP A 176 -10.41 -15.70 5.71
N ASP A 177 -9.87 -14.74 4.96
CA ASP A 177 -10.35 -13.35 4.95
C ASP A 177 -10.31 -12.77 3.54
N ALA A 178 -11.49 -12.49 2.98
CA ALA A 178 -11.64 -11.93 1.64
C ALA A 178 -11.06 -10.50 1.50
N VAL A 179 -10.85 -9.79 2.61
CA VAL A 179 -10.30 -8.42 2.61
C VAL A 179 -8.96 -8.37 1.88
N VAL A 180 -8.11 -9.37 2.01
CA VAL A 180 -6.80 -9.39 1.33
C VAL A 180 -6.89 -9.42 -0.20
N ARG A 181 -8.10 -9.65 -0.74
CA ARG A 181 -8.36 -9.70 -2.20
C ARG A 181 -9.18 -8.54 -2.74
N LEU A 182 -9.56 -7.60 -1.90
CA LEU A 182 -10.33 -6.44 -2.35
C LEU A 182 -9.55 -5.64 -3.40
N ASP A 183 -10.27 -5.19 -4.44
CA ASP A 183 -9.74 -4.31 -5.49
C ASP A 183 -10.89 -3.43 -6.00
N LEU A 184 -10.79 -2.13 -5.76
CA LEU A 184 -11.86 -1.15 -6.04
C LEU A 184 -11.76 -0.62 -7.48
N ASP A 185 -11.72 -1.51 -8.46
CA ASP A 185 -11.57 -1.16 -9.88
C ASP A 185 -12.89 -0.76 -10.56
N THR A 186 -14.04 -1.16 -10.00
CA THR A 186 -15.38 -0.87 -10.52
C THR A 186 -16.35 -0.49 -9.39
N PRO A 187 -17.48 0.18 -9.70
CA PRO A 187 -18.51 0.48 -8.70
C PRO A 187 -19.06 -0.77 -7.98
N ASP A 188 -19.26 -1.87 -8.70
CA ASP A 188 -19.77 -3.12 -8.11
C ASP A 188 -18.78 -3.69 -7.09
N LEU A 189 -17.47 -3.67 -7.39
CA LEU A 189 -16.41 -4.09 -6.47
C LEU A 189 -16.29 -3.16 -5.25
N LEU A 190 -16.59 -1.88 -5.43
CA LEU A 190 -16.65 -0.91 -4.31
C LEU A 190 -17.77 -1.28 -3.33
N ASP A 191 -18.96 -1.62 -3.83
CA ASP A 191 -20.10 -1.99 -2.98
C ASP A 191 -19.88 -3.36 -2.32
N GLU A 192 -19.29 -4.32 -3.01
CA GLU A 192 -18.87 -5.60 -2.44
C GLU A 192 -17.85 -5.40 -1.30
N ALA A 193 -16.84 -4.57 -1.52
CA ALA A 193 -15.83 -4.28 -0.50
C ALA A 193 -16.42 -3.62 0.76
N ARG A 194 -17.38 -2.72 0.59
CA ARG A 194 -18.12 -2.11 1.72
C ARG A 194 -18.88 -3.15 2.53
N GLN A 195 -19.53 -4.10 1.86
CA GLN A 195 -20.24 -5.19 2.54
C GLN A 195 -19.28 -6.10 3.33
N ILE A 196 -18.15 -6.49 2.72
CA ILE A 196 -17.13 -7.33 3.36
C ILE A 196 -16.56 -6.65 4.61
N LEU A 197 -16.28 -5.34 4.53
CA LEU A 197 -15.72 -4.56 5.64
C LEU A 197 -16.77 -4.02 6.63
N GLY A 198 -18.07 -4.21 6.37
CA GLY A 198 -19.16 -3.71 7.22
C GLY A 198 -19.27 -2.18 7.25
N ILE A 199 -18.82 -1.51 6.19
CA ILE A 199 -18.77 -0.05 6.07
C ILE A 199 -20.08 0.47 5.48
N ARG A 200 -20.58 1.58 6.04
CA ARG A 200 -21.73 2.31 5.49
C ARG A 200 -21.24 3.28 4.42
N GLY A 201 -21.96 3.33 3.31
CA GLY A 201 -21.71 4.23 2.20
C GLY A 201 -22.06 5.67 2.49
#